data_7aaefa2df5a5fc2f7a2bdb4eb081ce25
#
_entry.id   7aaefa2df5a5fc2f7a2bdb4eb081ce25
#
_cell.length_a   1.000
_cell.length_b   1.000
_cell.length_c   1.000
_cell.angle_alpha   90.00
_cell.angle_beta   90.00
_cell.angle_gamma   90.00
#
_symmetry.space_group_name_H-M   'P 1'
#
loop_
_entity.id
_entity.type
_entity.pdbx_description
1 polymer ?
#
loop_
_entity_poly.entity_id
_entity_poly.type
_entity_poly.pdbx_seq_one_letter_code
_entity_poly.pdbx_strand_id
1 'polypeptide(L)'
;MQIEVHTRRRFGAREEDIAGWHVVRVTGEVDANTAGMLPTLVLYAVRRGASQVCLDLSDVERVDRSGAEALRRCTRAARYAGGRLAMIEPDDPGVAEVLADTGVARDVPVVSQREQLAARPPRPRRGAAPRGATRPRPRSRAG
;
A
#
# COMPACT_ATOMS: atom_id res chain seq x y z
N MET A 1 -1.56 29.33 23.14
CA MET A 1 -1.10 28.56 23.22
C MET A 1 -1.22 27.59 22.37
N GLN A 2 -0.73 27.11 21.90
CA GLN A 2 -0.77 26.28 20.98
C GLN A 2 -0.73 25.11 21.40
N ILE A 3 -1.26 24.64 21.62
CA ILE A 3 -1.36 23.54 22.04
C ILE A 3 -1.18 22.57 21.25
N GLU A 4 -1.43 22.60 20.36
CA GLU A 4 -1.36 21.70 19.52
C GLU A 4 -0.26 21.08 19.46
N VAL A 5 0.56 21.49 19.88
CA VAL A 5 1.70 20.98 19.82
C VAL A 5 1.68 19.66 20.24
N HIS A 6 1.16 19.39 21.29
CA HIS A 6 1.26 18.11 21.70
C HIS A 6 0.23 17.40 21.07
N THR A 7 -0.35 17.96 20.18
CA THR A 7 -1.36 17.28 19.64
C THR A 7 -0.87 16.26 18.83
N ARG A 8 -1.40 15.10 18.79
CA ARG A 8 -1.07 14.09 17.92
C ARG A 8 -1.45 14.51 16.58
N ARG A 9 -0.70 14.22 15.61
CA ARG A 9 -1.03 14.51 14.28
C ARG A 9 -2.11 13.60 13.90
N ARG A 10 -3.14 14.14 13.34
CA ARG A 10 -4.25 13.33 12.91
C ARG A 10 -3.87 12.43 11.78
N PHE A 11 -4.49 11.29 11.75
CA PHE A 11 -4.34 10.36 10.66
C PHE A 11 -4.77 11.02 9.35
N GLY A 12 -4.03 10.79 8.31
CA GLY A 12 -4.38 11.27 6.99
C GLY A 12 -3.96 10.26 5.95
N ALA A 13 -4.63 10.27 4.82
CA ALA A 13 -4.26 9.42 3.71
C ALA A 13 -4.48 10.20 2.42
N ARG A 14 -3.46 10.30 1.60
CA ARG A 14 -3.56 10.96 0.32
C ARG A 14 -3.23 9.99 -0.76
N GLU A 15 -3.94 10.05 -1.85
CA GLU A 15 -3.75 9.12 -2.94
C GLU A 15 -3.19 9.84 -4.15
N GLU A 16 -2.24 9.23 -4.83
CA GLU A 16 -1.68 9.79 -6.06
C GLU A 16 -1.08 8.66 -6.87
N ASP A 17 -0.92 8.87 -8.15
CA ASP A 17 -0.33 7.86 -9.02
C ASP A 17 1.09 8.26 -9.35
N ILE A 18 2.03 7.37 -9.13
CA ILE A 18 3.44 7.63 -9.39
C ILE A 18 4.01 6.43 -10.12
N ALA A 19 4.50 6.65 -11.31
CA ALA A 19 5.19 5.61 -12.10
C ALA A 19 4.37 4.32 -12.23
N GLY A 20 3.07 4.45 -12.37
CA GLY A 20 2.20 3.29 -12.52
C GLY A 20 1.76 2.66 -11.22
N TRP A 21 2.19 3.19 -10.10
CA TRP A 21 1.75 2.73 -8.80
C TRP A 21 0.69 3.66 -8.25
N HIS A 22 -0.30 3.09 -7.60
CA HIS A 22 -1.26 3.90 -6.86
C HIS A 22 -0.69 4.05 -5.45
N VAL A 23 -0.27 5.23 -5.10
CA VAL A 23 0.40 5.46 -3.83
C VAL A 23 -0.56 6.08 -2.83
N VAL A 24 -0.66 5.47 -1.66
CA VAL A 24 -1.44 6.01 -0.56
C VAL A 24 -0.44 6.52 0.47
N ARG A 25 -0.35 7.83 0.61
CA ARG A 25 0.57 8.42 1.56
C ARG A 25 -0.15 8.54 2.88
N VAL A 26 0.37 7.86 3.87
CA VAL A 26 -0.25 7.81 5.19
C VAL A 26 0.50 8.75 6.11
N THR A 27 -0.22 9.54 6.87
CA THR A 27 0.41 10.47 7.83
C THR A 27 -0.24 10.29 9.18
N GLY A 28 0.46 10.71 10.22
CA GLY A 28 -0.07 10.73 11.57
C GLY A 28 0.06 9.39 12.27
N GLU A 29 -0.95 9.02 13.00
CA GLU A 29 -0.92 7.82 13.82
C GLU A 29 -1.81 6.74 13.26
N VAL A 30 -1.30 5.54 13.18
CA VAL A 30 -2.05 4.39 12.69
C VAL A 30 -2.31 3.49 13.89
N ASP A 31 -3.52 3.55 14.39
CA ASP A 31 -3.89 2.83 15.61
C ASP A 31 -5.25 2.16 15.41
N ALA A 32 -5.82 1.65 16.48
CA ALA A 32 -7.09 0.93 16.40
C ALA A 32 -8.22 1.77 15.81
N ASN A 33 -8.16 3.08 15.99
CA ASN A 33 -9.23 3.95 15.51
C ASN A 33 -9.09 4.32 14.04
N THR A 34 -7.91 4.31 13.51
CA THR A 34 -7.66 4.79 12.16
C THR A 34 -7.26 3.70 11.20
N ALA A 35 -6.70 2.62 11.74
CA ALA A 35 -6.08 1.60 10.91
C ALA A 35 -7.04 0.88 9.97
N GLY A 36 -8.29 0.76 10.37
CA GLY A 36 -9.26 0.03 9.55
C GLY A 36 -9.53 0.65 8.20
N MET A 37 -9.21 1.92 8.04
CA MET A 37 -9.43 2.59 6.78
C MET A 37 -8.45 2.15 5.72
N LEU A 38 -7.27 1.73 6.12
CA LEU A 38 -6.22 1.39 5.16
C LEU A 38 -6.56 0.18 4.28
N PRO A 39 -6.99 -0.95 4.84
CA PRO A 39 -7.35 -2.07 3.98
C PRO A 39 -8.49 -1.71 3.01
N THR A 40 -9.41 -0.86 3.45
CA THR A 40 -10.50 -0.44 2.59
C THR A 40 -9.99 0.42 1.43
N LEU A 41 -9.06 1.32 1.69
CA LEU A 41 -8.48 2.14 0.65
C LEU A 41 -7.73 1.27 -0.36
N VAL A 42 -6.99 0.30 0.13
CA VAL A 42 -6.24 -0.59 -0.75
C VAL A 42 -7.20 -1.41 -1.61
N LEU A 43 -8.23 -1.95 -1.00
CA LEU A 43 -9.19 -2.77 -1.72
C LEU A 43 -9.89 -1.95 -2.81
N TYR A 44 -10.29 -0.74 -2.47
CA TYR A 44 -10.91 0.12 -3.43
C TYR A 44 -9.99 0.46 -4.58
N ALA A 45 -8.76 0.78 -4.30
CA ALA A 45 -7.80 1.13 -5.34
C ALA A 45 -7.65 -0.02 -6.34
N VAL A 46 -7.49 -1.23 -5.82
CA VAL A 46 -7.31 -2.38 -6.69
C VAL A 46 -8.58 -2.65 -7.49
N ARG A 47 -9.73 -2.53 -6.87
CA ARG A 47 -10.99 -2.76 -7.57
C ARG A 47 -11.25 -1.72 -8.64
N ARG A 48 -10.71 -0.55 -8.49
CA ARG A 48 -10.87 0.48 -9.51
C ARG A 48 -9.82 0.40 -10.59
N GLY A 49 -8.96 -0.58 -10.56
CA GLY A 49 -8.02 -0.84 -11.64
C GLY A 49 -6.56 -0.77 -11.31
N ALA A 50 -6.19 -0.38 -10.09
CA ALA A 50 -4.78 -0.32 -9.75
C ALA A 50 -4.23 -1.72 -9.67
N SER A 51 -3.22 -2.03 -10.44
CA SER A 51 -2.59 -3.35 -10.35
C SER A 51 -1.63 -3.41 -9.19
N GLN A 52 -1.11 -2.29 -8.77
CA GLN A 52 -0.19 -2.23 -7.65
C GLN A 52 -0.44 -1.00 -6.80
N VAL A 53 -0.44 -1.19 -5.50
CA VAL A 53 -0.67 -0.13 -4.54
C VAL A 53 0.55 -0.03 -3.63
N CYS A 54 0.98 1.16 -3.35
CA CYS A 54 2.09 1.38 -2.43
C CYS A 54 1.60 2.19 -1.24
N LEU A 55 1.85 1.70 -0.05
CA LEU A 55 1.58 2.48 1.15
C LEU A 55 2.85 3.22 1.50
N ASP A 56 2.80 4.54 1.42
CA ASP A 56 3.95 5.36 1.75
C ASP A 56 3.85 5.69 3.24
N LEU A 57 4.69 5.05 4.02
CA LEU A 57 4.67 5.21 5.47
C LEU A 57 5.74 6.16 5.96
N SER A 58 6.41 6.86 5.05
CA SER A 58 7.53 7.71 5.44
C SER A 58 7.15 8.79 6.44
N ASP A 59 5.92 9.29 6.40
CA ASP A 59 5.47 10.33 7.30
C ASP A 59 4.62 9.83 8.47
N VAL A 60 4.54 8.53 8.66
CA VAL A 60 3.78 7.99 9.78
C VAL A 60 4.56 8.23 11.06
N GLU A 61 3.88 8.74 12.06
CA GLU A 61 4.55 9.11 13.31
C GLU A 61 4.42 8.07 14.40
N ARG A 62 3.39 7.27 14.33
CA ARG A 62 3.18 6.23 15.32
C ARG A 62 2.37 5.10 14.77
N VAL A 63 2.75 3.89 15.13
CA VAL A 63 1.99 2.70 14.77
C VAL A 63 1.98 1.83 16.02
N ASP A 64 0.80 1.43 16.46
CA ASP A 64 0.74 0.48 17.56
C ASP A 64 0.48 -0.91 16.98
N ARG A 65 0.27 -1.87 17.84
CA ARG A 65 0.05 -3.24 17.41
C ARG A 65 -1.18 -3.38 16.51
N SER A 66 -2.24 -2.65 16.83
CA SER A 66 -3.44 -2.69 16.01
C SER A 66 -3.19 -2.09 14.64
N GLY A 67 -2.38 -1.05 14.59
CA GLY A 67 -2.00 -0.44 13.33
C GLY A 67 -1.18 -1.39 12.49
N ALA A 68 -0.21 -2.07 13.11
CA ALA A 68 0.60 -3.03 12.39
C ALA A 68 -0.25 -4.17 11.84
N GLU A 69 -1.23 -4.60 12.60
CA GLU A 69 -2.11 -5.67 12.16
C GLU A 69 -2.93 -5.22 10.95
N ALA A 70 -3.37 -3.97 10.95
CA ALA A 70 -4.11 -3.44 9.81
C ALA A 70 -3.24 -3.37 8.57
N LEU A 71 -1.96 -3.03 8.74
CA LEU A 71 -1.05 -3.01 7.60
C LEU A 71 -0.88 -4.42 7.03
N ARG A 72 -0.89 -5.42 7.88
CA ARG A 72 -0.86 -6.79 7.39
C ARG A 72 -2.12 -7.13 6.61
N ARG A 73 -3.25 -6.63 7.06
CA ARG A 73 -4.51 -6.87 6.36
C ARG A 73 -4.53 -6.18 5.00
N CYS A 74 -3.77 -5.11 4.85
CA CYS A 74 -3.67 -4.45 3.55
C CYS A 74 -3.08 -5.38 2.51
N THR A 75 -2.10 -6.18 2.89
CA THR A 75 -1.51 -7.14 1.97
C THR A 75 -2.54 -8.16 1.52
N ARG A 76 -3.34 -8.64 2.45
CA ARG A 76 -4.37 -9.60 2.12
C ARG A 76 -5.43 -8.97 1.23
N ALA A 77 -5.80 -7.73 1.52
CA ALA A 77 -6.81 -7.04 0.73
C ALA A 77 -6.34 -6.87 -0.72
N ALA A 78 -5.08 -6.50 -0.91
CA ALA A 78 -4.55 -6.34 -2.24
C ALA A 78 -4.57 -7.67 -2.99
N ARG A 79 -4.10 -8.71 -2.36
CA ARG A 79 -4.05 -10.02 -2.99
C ARG A 79 -5.44 -10.55 -3.29
N TYR A 80 -6.36 -10.36 -2.37
CA TYR A 80 -7.72 -10.83 -2.54
C TYR A 80 -8.34 -10.20 -3.79
N ALA A 81 -8.05 -8.95 -4.04
CA ALA A 81 -8.60 -8.25 -5.19
C ALA A 81 -7.77 -8.45 -6.46
N GLY A 82 -6.68 -9.20 -6.37
CA GLY A 82 -5.86 -9.47 -7.55
C GLY A 82 -4.75 -8.48 -7.79
N GLY A 83 -4.44 -7.67 -6.81
CA GLY A 83 -3.36 -6.68 -6.92
C GLY A 83 -2.17 -7.04 -6.07
N ARG A 84 -1.26 -6.11 -5.95
CA ARG A 84 -0.06 -6.27 -5.15
C ARG A 84 0.17 -5.05 -4.29
N LEU A 85 0.85 -5.24 -3.20
CA LEU A 85 1.16 -4.17 -2.27
C LEU A 85 2.66 -4.02 -2.09
N ALA A 86 3.12 -2.80 -1.99
CA ALA A 86 4.48 -2.49 -1.57
C ALA A 86 4.39 -1.39 -0.51
N MET A 87 5.46 -1.16 0.20
CA MET A 87 5.50 -0.11 1.21
C MET A 87 6.76 0.71 1.07
N ILE A 88 6.65 2.00 1.36
CA ILE A 88 7.83 2.83 1.53
C ILE A 88 8.06 2.89 3.02
N GLU A 89 9.29 2.60 3.43
CA GLU A 89 9.58 2.47 4.85
C GLU A 89 9.41 3.78 5.61
N PRO A 90 9.03 3.69 6.87
CA PRO A 90 8.86 4.89 7.68
C PRO A 90 10.19 5.54 7.97
N ASP A 91 10.17 6.87 8.08
CA ASP A 91 11.37 7.60 8.46
C ASP A 91 11.59 7.50 9.97
N ASP A 92 10.53 7.34 10.73
CA ASP A 92 10.63 7.29 12.18
C ASP A 92 11.16 5.93 12.63
N PRO A 93 12.26 5.89 13.36
CA PRO A 93 12.83 4.60 13.78
C PRO A 93 11.91 3.79 14.68
N GLY A 94 11.11 4.47 15.50
CA GLY A 94 10.19 3.77 16.37
C GLY A 94 9.10 3.05 15.58
N VAL A 95 8.62 3.68 14.53
CA VAL A 95 7.63 3.06 13.66
C VAL A 95 8.27 1.89 12.94
N ALA A 96 9.48 2.08 12.42
CA ALA A 96 10.19 1.01 11.73
C ALA A 96 10.38 -0.19 12.64
N GLU A 97 10.65 0.06 13.91
CA GLU A 97 10.85 -1.02 14.86
C GLU A 97 9.57 -1.81 15.10
N VAL A 98 8.44 -1.13 15.24
CA VAL A 98 7.17 -1.82 15.42
C VAL A 98 6.86 -2.69 14.21
N LEU A 99 7.13 -2.19 13.01
CA LEU A 99 6.87 -2.97 11.81
C LEU A 99 7.79 -4.17 11.73
N ALA A 100 9.02 -4.03 12.14
CA ALA A 100 9.95 -5.14 12.15
C ALA A 100 9.52 -6.19 13.18
N ASP A 101 9.17 -5.76 14.38
CA ASP A 101 8.79 -6.66 15.45
C ASP A 101 7.51 -7.43 15.16
N THR A 102 6.60 -6.83 14.44
CA THR A 102 5.34 -7.48 14.13
C THR A 102 5.39 -8.28 12.83
N GLY A 103 6.50 -8.22 12.12
CA GLY A 103 6.66 -9.00 10.90
C GLY A 103 5.97 -8.44 9.67
N VAL A 104 5.45 -7.22 9.73
CA VAL A 104 4.74 -6.63 8.61
C VAL A 104 5.62 -6.57 7.37
N ALA A 105 6.87 -6.18 7.55
CA ALA A 105 7.76 -5.97 6.41
C ALA A 105 8.23 -7.27 5.76
N ARG A 106 7.96 -8.41 6.37
CA ARG A 106 8.43 -9.66 5.78
C ARG A 106 7.65 -10.08 4.57
N ASP A 107 6.37 -9.76 4.55
CA ASP A 107 5.48 -10.22 3.50
C ASP A 107 5.26 -9.22 2.39
N VAL A 108 5.84 -8.05 2.48
CA VAL A 108 5.58 -6.97 1.56
C VAL A 108 6.89 -6.39 1.08
N PRO A 109 7.07 -6.17 -0.20
CA PRO A 109 8.28 -5.49 -0.67
C PRO A 109 8.35 -4.09 -0.07
N VAL A 110 9.51 -3.72 0.41
CA VAL A 110 9.71 -2.43 1.03
C VAL A 110 10.78 -1.68 0.25
N VAL A 111 10.52 -0.42 -0.03
CA VAL A 111 11.50 0.44 -0.68
C VAL A 111 11.79 1.60 0.24
N SER A 112 12.95 2.19 0.08
CA SER A 112 13.36 3.27 0.97
C SER A 112 12.79 4.60 0.57
N GLN A 113 12.52 4.81 -0.68
CA GLN A 113 12.05 6.10 -1.17
C GLN A 113 11.08 5.95 -2.31
N ARG A 114 10.22 6.94 -2.48
CA ARG A 114 9.25 6.91 -3.56
C ARG A 114 9.87 6.80 -4.92
N GLU A 115 11.03 7.39 -5.08
CA GLU A 115 11.72 7.35 -6.37
C GLU A 115 12.05 5.93 -6.80
N GLN A 116 12.15 5.04 -5.85
CA GLN A 116 12.46 3.66 -6.18
C GLN A 116 11.29 2.92 -6.78
N LEU A 117 10.10 3.51 -6.73
CA LEU A 117 8.94 2.88 -7.35
C LEU A 117 9.09 2.83 -8.87
N ALA A 118 9.76 3.79 -9.44
CA ALA A 118 9.97 3.78 -10.88
C ALA A 118 10.83 2.61 -11.32
N ALA A 119 11.69 2.15 -10.45
CA ALA A 119 12.56 1.02 -10.75
C ALA A 119 11.85 -0.32 -10.50
N ARG A 120 10.63 -0.28 -10.01
CA ARG A 120 9.84 -1.47 -9.79
C ARG A 120 8.59 -1.34 -10.62
N PRO A 121 8.65 -1.69 -11.87
CA PRO A 121 7.50 -1.50 -12.74
C PRO A 121 6.31 -2.32 -12.27
N PRO A 122 5.13 -1.82 -12.45
CA PRO A 122 3.94 -2.55 -12.06
C PRO A 122 3.82 -3.84 -12.84
N ARG A 123 3.26 -4.82 -12.21
CA ARG A 123 2.99 -6.07 -12.88
C ARG A 123 1.52 -6.15 -13.18
N PRO A 124 1.16 -6.85 -14.23
CA PRO A 124 -0.25 -7.00 -14.54
C PRO A 124 -0.96 -7.75 -13.42
N ARG A 125 -2.21 -7.44 -13.23
CA ARG A 125 -3.00 -8.11 -12.22
C ARG A 125 -3.13 -9.57 -12.57
N ARG A 126 -3.03 -10.43 -11.58
CA ARG A 126 -3.15 -11.82 -11.81
C ARG A 126 -4.52 -12.13 -12.32
N GLY A 127 -4.64 -12.85 -13.34
CA GLY A 127 -5.91 -13.27 -13.89
C GLY A 127 -6.67 -12.20 -14.62
N ALA A 128 -6.11 -11.03 -14.80
CA ALA A 128 -6.80 -9.98 -15.51
C ALA A 128 -6.11 -9.71 -16.82
N ALA A 129 -6.90 -9.53 -17.84
CA ALA A 129 -6.32 -9.16 -19.12
C ALA A 129 -5.96 -7.70 -19.08
N PRO A 130 -4.92 -7.30 -19.73
CA PRO A 130 -4.54 -5.91 -19.78
C PRO A 130 -5.66 -5.15 -20.39
N ARG A 131 -5.94 -3.98 -19.89
CA ARG A 131 -6.93 -3.19 -20.42
C ARG A 131 -6.66 -2.85 -21.83
N GLY A 132 -7.59 -2.98 -22.68
CA GLY A 132 -7.38 -2.69 -24.07
C GLY A 132 -6.70 -3.77 -24.85
N ALA A 133 -6.24 -4.79 -24.21
CA ALA A 133 -5.57 -5.82 -24.95
C ALA A 133 -6.57 -6.88 -25.30
N THR A 134 -6.49 -7.38 -26.47
CA THR A 134 -7.39 -8.38 -26.88
C THR A 134 -6.77 -9.63 -26.44
N ARG A 135 -7.47 -10.51 -25.90
CA ARG A 135 -6.93 -11.76 -25.54
C ARG A 135 -6.57 -12.41 -26.79
N PRO A 136 -5.48 -12.95 -26.90
CA PRO A 136 -5.07 -13.62 -28.13
C PRO A 136 -6.05 -14.73 -28.31
N ARG A 137 -6.59 -14.86 -29.45
CA ARG A 137 -7.46 -15.90 -29.77
C ARG A 137 -6.68 -17.11 -29.90
N PRO A 138 -7.12 -18.17 -29.44
CA PRO A 138 -6.41 -19.39 -29.58
C PRO A 138 -6.28 -19.59 -31.05
N ARG A 139 -5.13 -20.03 -31.49
CA ARG A 139 -4.89 -20.20 -32.82
C ARG A 139 -5.69 -21.28 -33.23
N SER A 140 -6.47 -21.09 -34.00
CA SER A 140 -7.30 -22.07 -34.48
C SER A 140 -6.46 -23.00 -35.15
N ARG A 141 -6.51 -24.23 -34.99
CA ARG A 141 -5.76 -25.11 -35.64
C ARG A 141 -6.38 -25.31 -36.75
N ALA A 142 -6.32 -24.77 -37.49
CA ALA A 142 -6.85 -24.92 -38.67
C ALA A 142 -6.65 -26.14 -39.08
N GLY A 143 -7.19 -26.70 -39.02
CA GLY A 143 -7.16 -28.02 -39.60
C GLY A 143 -6.23 -28.29 -39.40
#